data_1cfc94bae6ad581466afe62587072a49
#
_entry.id   1cfc94bae6ad581466afe62587072a49
#
_cell.length_a   1.000
_cell.length_b   1.000
_cell.length_c   1.000
_cell.angle_alpha   90.00
_cell.angle_beta   90.00
_cell.angle_gamma   90.00
#
_symmetry.space_group_name_H-M   'P 1'
#
loop_
_entity.id
_entity.type
_entity.pdbx_description
1 polymer ?
#
loop_
_entity_poly.entity_id
_entity_poly.type
_entity_poly.pdbx_seq_one_letter_code
_entity_poly.pdbx_strand_id
1 'polypeptide(L)'
;MKNHVLRPLFMSIAVVALILIARAAVVPDDFGVHGQREDGKNFTYGFYRAGAVNYWKNFTVKYKGREYCGECHDDKMQEYLSSKHSIIQCENCHGPALGHPDDPEKLTINRSRALCLRCHADLGYSNNPRANIKAINPDEHNPGDACADCHNPHDPNLEDM
;
A
#
# COMPACT_ATOMS: atom_id res chain seq x y z
N MET A 1 -37.34 36.98 36.04
CA MET A 1 -37.99 36.28 34.91
C MET A 1 -37.03 35.24 34.39
N LYS A 2 -37.36 33.95 34.46
CA LYS A 2 -36.51 32.88 33.99
C LYS A 2 -36.64 32.78 32.47
N ASN A 3 -35.57 33.12 31.72
CA ASN A 3 -35.57 33.17 30.28
C ASN A 3 -35.58 31.75 29.63
N HIS A 4 -36.63 30.99 29.92
CA HIS A 4 -36.77 29.61 29.38
C HIS A 4 -36.86 29.60 27.84
N VAL A 5 -37.36 30.69 27.24
CA VAL A 5 -37.51 30.85 25.80
C VAL A 5 -36.14 30.97 25.11
N LEU A 6 -35.14 31.53 25.78
CA LEU A 6 -33.78 31.71 25.18
C LEU A 6 -32.86 30.48 25.28
N ARG A 7 -33.21 29.47 26.12
CA ARG A 7 -32.40 28.26 26.28
C ARG A 7 -32.20 27.49 24.97
N PRO A 8 -33.25 27.21 24.18
CA PRO A 8 -33.07 26.54 22.89
C PRO A 8 -32.17 27.30 21.93
N LEU A 9 -32.32 28.64 21.90
CA LEU A 9 -31.48 29.51 21.07
C LEU A 9 -30.01 29.43 21.45
N PHE A 10 -29.68 29.52 22.75
CA PHE A 10 -28.28 29.37 23.20
C PHE A 10 -27.73 27.99 22.93
N MET A 11 -28.53 26.91 23.09
CA MET A 11 -28.13 25.57 22.74
C MET A 11 -27.83 25.43 21.26
N SER A 12 -28.69 25.97 20.40
CA SER A 12 -28.48 25.93 18.95
C SER A 12 -27.19 26.68 18.51
N ILE A 13 -26.98 27.88 19.10
CA ILE A 13 -25.76 28.65 18.87
C ILE A 13 -24.52 27.87 19.33
N ALA A 14 -24.57 27.25 20.49
CA ALA A 14 -23.45 26.46 21.01
C ALA A 14 -23.12 25.26 20.10
N VAL A 15 -24.14 24.56 19.60
CA VAL A 15 -23.94 23.44 18.66
C VAL A 15 -23.33 23.92 17.34
N VAL A 16 -23.85 25.01 16.77
CA VAL A 16 -23.29 25.58 15.54
C VAL A 16 -21.83 26.02 15.74
N ALA A 17 -21.56 26.72 16.86
CA ALA A 17 -20.19 27.13 17.19
C ALA A 17 -19.25 25.92 17.34
N LEU A 18 -19.69 24.87 17.99
CA LEU A 18 -18.91 23.65 18.14
C LEU A 18 -18.61 22.96 16.79
N ILE A 19 -19.60 22.91 15.90
CA ILE A 19 -19.41 22.39 14.53
C ILE A 19 -18.40 23.23 13.75
N LEU A 20 -18.49 24.56 13.83
CA LEU A 20 -17.57 25.45 13.14
C LEU A 20 -16.15 25.35 13.68
N ILE A 21 -15.99 25.23 15.00
CA ILE A 21 -14.66 25.01 15.63
C ILE A 21 -14.10 23.66 15.21
N ALA A 22 -14.90 22.60 15.27
CA ALA A 22 -14.46 21.27 14.83
C ALA A 22 -14.05 21.25 13.35
N ARG A 23 -14.83 21.93 12.51
CA ARG A 23 -14.49 22.13 11.09
C ARG A 23 -13.15 22.85 10.91
N ALA A 24 -12.95 23.96 11.61
CA ALA A 24 -11.70 24.72 11.51
C ALA A 24 -10.47 23.93 12.00
N ALA A 25 -10.65 23.02 12.96
CA ALA A 25 -9.58 22.20 13.49
C ALA A 25 -9.24 20.97 12.60
N VAL A 26 -10.22 20.42 11.89
CA VAL A 26 -10.06 19.12 11.19
C VAL A 26 -9.96 19.28 9.68
N VAL A 27 -10.66 20.26 9.10
CA VAL A 27 -10.72 20.45 7.64
C VAL A 27 -9.57 21.34 7.20
N PRO A 28 -8.69 20.88 6.29
CA PRO A 28 -7.61 21.70 5.73
C PRO A 28 -8.16 22.93 5.00
N ASP A 29 -7.41 24.04 5.02
CA ASP A 29 -7.80 25.31 4.42
C ASP A 29 -8.02 25.20 2.91
N ASP A 30 -7.36 24.28 2.25
CA ASP A 30 -7.46 24.01 0.81
C ASP A 30 -8.57 23.01 0.45
N PHE A 31 -9.38 22.56 1.42
CA PHE A 31 -10.46 21.62 1.17
C PHE A 31 -11.65 22.32 0.48
N GLY A 32 -12.09 21.73 -0.63
CA GLY A 32 -13.23 22.24 -1.38
C GLY A 32 -12.93 23.47 -2.23
N VAL A 33 -11.65 23.80 -2.44
CA VAL A 33 -11.25 24.87 -3.36
C VAL A 33 -11.58 24.42 -4.78
N HIS A 34 -12.39 25.22 -5.46
CA HIS A 34 -12.64 25.06 -6.89
C HIS A 34 -11.44 25.61 -7.66
N GLY A 35 -10.71 24.76 -8.34
CA GLY A 35 -9.56 25.18 -9.11
C GLY A 35 -9.49 24.49 -10.47
N GLN A 36 -8.94 25.18 -11.43
CA GLN A 36 -8.48 24.56 -12.66
C GLN A 36 -7.18 23.80 -12.36
N ARG A 37 -7.08 22.57 -12.86
CA ARG A 37 -5.80 21.87 -12.92
C ARG A 37 -4.85 22.63 -13.85
N GLU A 38 -3.55 22.41 -13.71
CA GLU A 38 -2.53 22.96 -14.61
C GLU A 38 -2.79 22.63 -16.10
N ASP A 39 -3.51 21.53 -16.37
CA ASP A 39 -3.94 21.10 -17.70
C ASP A 39 -5.22 21.81 -18.20
N GLY A 40 -5.73 22.79 -17.46
CA GLY A 40 -6.95 23.55 -17.79
C GLY A 40 -8.26 22.77 -17.62
N LYS A 41 -8.22 21.52 -17.14
CA LYS A 41 -9.39 20.68 -16.92
C LYS A 41 -9.86 20.77 -15.48
N ASN A 42 -11.15 20.96 -15.30
CA ASN A 42 -11.76 20.90 -13.98
C ASN A 42 -11.97 19.45 -13.54
N PHE A 43 -11.90 19.22 -12.24
CA PHE A 43 -12.33 17.96 -11.68
C PHE A 43 -13.82 17.75 -11.96
N THR A 44 -14.22 16.53 -12.32
CA THR A 44 -15.62 16.20 -12.69
C THR A 44 -16.62 16.60 -11.60
N TYR A 45 -16.22 16.53 -10.33
CA TYR A 45 -17.06 16.89 -9.19
C TYR A 45 -16.86 18.33 -8.68
N GLY A 46 -16.03 19.12 -9.35
CA GLY A 46 -15.80 20.53 -8.99
C GLY A 46 -15.05 20.77 -7.69
N PHE A 47 -14.68 19.73 -6.96
CA PHE A 47 -13.98 19.84 -5.69
C PHE A 47 -12.68 19.02 -5.73
N TYR A 48 -11.59 19.61 -5.30
CA TYR A 48 -10.35 18.91 -5.05
C TYR A 48 -9.53 19.63 -3.97
N ARG A 49 -8.58 18.91 -3.39
CA ARG A 49 -7.65 19.47 -2.42
C ARG A 49 -6.41 19.94 -3.17
N ALA A 50 -6.25 21.29 -3.32
CA ALA A 50 -5.15 21.88 -4.08
C ALA A 50 -3.77 21.47 -3.52
N GLY A 51 -3.61 21.46 -2.20
CA GLY A 51 -2.38 21.06 -1.53
C GLY A 51 -1.97 19.59 -1.76
N ALA A 52 -2.92 18.73 -2.14
CA ALA A 52 -2.61 17.31 -2.42
C ALA A 52 -1.64 17.14 -3.58
N VAL A 53 -1.69 18.00 -4.59
CA VAL A 53 -0.76 17.96 -5.73
C VAL A 53 0.67 18.19 -5.26
N ASN A 54 0.89 19.22 -4.46
CA ASN A 54 2.21 19.53 -3.93
C ASN A 54 2.68 18.48 -2.92
N TYR A 55 1.78 17.93 -2.12
CA TYR A 55 2.09 16.81 -1.22
C TYR A 55 2.64 15.62 -2.00
N TRP A 56 1.96 15.19 -3.08
CA TRP A 56 2.40 14.06 -3.89
C TRP A 56 3.66 14.35 -4.71
N LYS A 57 3.82 15.56 -5.23
CA LYS A 57 5.05 15.97 -5.93
C LYS A 57 6.29 15.91 -5.03
N ASN A 58 6.14 16.23 -3.75
CA ASN A 58 7.23 16.27 -2.77
C ASN A 58 7.32 15.00 -1.90
N PHE A 59 6.45 14.02 -2.16
CA PHE A 59 6.46 12.79 -1.39
C PHE A 59 7.74 11.98 -1.66
N THR A 60 8.41 11.57 -0.59
CA THR A 60 9.62 10.75 -0.72
C THR A 60 9.25 9.35 -1.19
N VAL A 61 9.69 8.98 -2.38
CA VAL A 61 9.50 7.63 -2.93
C VAL A 61 10.40 6.66 -2.17
N LYS A 62 9.77 5.69 -1.51
CA LYS A 62 10.47 4.68 -0.69
C LYS A 62 10.91 3.46 -1.52
N TYR A 63 10.18 3.16 -2.59
CA TYR A 63 10.43 2.02 -3.46
C TYR A 63 11.27 2.44 -4.64
N LYS A 64 12.32 1.67 -4.95
CA LYS A 64 13.28 1.98 -6.01
C LYS A 64 13.02 1.19 -7.31
N GLY A 65 12.33 0.05 -7.18
CA GLY A 65 12.08 -0.84 -8.31
C GLY A 65 13.22 -1.83 -8.57
N ARG A 66 12.91 -2.84 -9.36
CA ARG A 66 13.82 -3.97 -9.59
C ARG A 66 15.09 -3.60 -10.37
N GLU A 67 14.99 -2.62 -11.26
CA GLU A 67 16.12 -2.15 -12.06
C GLU A 67 17.24 -1.63 -11.16
N TYR A 68 16.89 -0.85 -10.14
CA TYR A 68 17.84 -0.38 -9.13
C TYR A 68 18.50 -1.54 -8.37
N CYS A 69 17.74 -2.57 -8.02
CA CYS A 69 18.27 -3.74 -7.34
C CYS A 69 19.27 -4.51 -8.23
N GLY A 70 18.95 -4.63 -9.52
CA GLY A 70 19.73 -5.36 -10.48
C GLY A 70 21.11 -4.76 -10.79
N GLU A 71 21.34 -3.48 -10.50
CA GLU A 71 22.65 -2.84 -10.66
C GLU A 71 23.75 -3.48 -9.79
N CYS A 72 23.38 -4.04 -8.63
CA CYS A 72 24.30 -4.68 -7.70
C CYS A 72 24.01 -6.17 -7.48
N HIS A 73 22.77 -6.61 -7.72
CA HIS A 73 22.30 -7.98 -7.51
C HIS A 73 21.94 -8.65 -8.84
N ASP A 74 22.85 -8.60 -9.81
CA ASP A 74 22.64 -9.10 -11.17
C ASP A 74 22.42 -10.62 -11.22
N ASP A 75 23.10 -11.39 -10.37
CA ASP A 75 22.92 -12.83 -10.22
C ASP A 75 21.47 -13.18 -9.81
N LYS A 76 20.96 -12.48 -8.82
CA LYS A 76 19.57 -12.65 -8.35
C LYS A 76 18.55 -12.13 -9.35
N MET A 77 18.91 -11.08 -10.08
CA MET A 77 18.06 -10.55 -11.15
C MET A 77 17.88 -11.56 -12.27
N GLN A 78 18.94 -12.23 -12.72
CA GLN A 78 18.86 -13.23 -13.78
C GLN A 78 18.03 -14.45 -13.35
N GLU A 79 18.27 -14.97 -12.14
CA GLU A 79 17.49 -16.06 -11.55
C GLU A 79 15.99 -15.72 -11.52
N TYR A 80 15.67 -14.56 -10.96
CA TYR A 80 14.30 -14.06 -10.85
C TYR A 80 13.62 -13.83 -12.22
N LEU A 81 14.31 -13.25 -13.21
CA LEU A 81 13.75 -12.96 -14.52
C LEU A 81 13.38 -14.22 -15.31
N SER A 82 14.08 -15.34 -15.06
CA SER A 82 13.76 -16.64 -15.69
C SER A 82 12.57 -17.34 -15.02
N SER A 83 12.18 -16.89 -13.83
CA SER A 83 11.17 -17.54 -13.00
C SER A 83 9.75 -17.04 -13.25
N LYS A 84 8.76 -17.77 -12.72
CA LYS A 84 7.35 -17.35 -12.71
C LYS A 84 7.10 -16.17 -11.79
N HIS A 85 8.01 -15.85 -10.87
CA HIS A 85 7.95 -14.68 -10.00
C HIS A 85 8.47 -13.39 -10.65
N SER A 86 8.91 -13.42 -11.91
CA SER A 86 9.43 -12.25 -12.64
C SER A 86 8.47 -11.04 -12.72
N ILE A 87 7.20 -11.22 -12.40
CA ILE A 87 6.20 -10.15 -12.30
C ILE A 87 6.14 -9.49 -10.91
N ILE A 88 6.78 -10.07 -9.89
CA ILE A 88 6.72 -9.59 -8.50
C ILE A 88 7.91 -8.67 -8.27
N GLN A 89 7.70 -7.48 -7.69
CA GLN A 89 8.81 -6.59 -7.35
C GLN A 89 9.62 -7.13 -6.17
N CYS A 90 10.93 -6.96 -6.21
CA CYS A 90 11.85 -7.40 -5.15
C CYS A 90 11.44 -6.88 -3.76
N GLU A 91 11.03 -5.63 -3.73
CA GLU A 91 10.63 -4.93 -2.51
C GLU A 91 9.33 -5.44 -1.87
N ASN A 92 8.56 -6.30 -2.55
CA ASN A 92 7.40 -6.96 -1.93
C ASN A 92 7.81 -7.93 -0.82
N CYS A 93 9.00 -8.52 -0.95
CA CYS A 93 9.56 -9.45 0.03
C CYS A 93 10.67 -8.82 0.86
N HIS A 94 11.48 -7.96 0.25
CA HIS A 94 12.64 -7.32 0.86
C HIS A 94 12.35 -5.96 1.51
N GLY A 95 11.11 -5.45 1.36
CA GLY A 95 10.76 -4.12 1.84
C GLY A 95 11.33 -2.98 1.01
N PRO A 96 10.96 -1.73 1.33
CA PRO A 96 11.39 -0.56 0.56
C PRO A 96 12.89 -0.31 0.67
N ALA A 97 13.53 -0.04 -0.46
CA ALA A 97 14.98 0.16 -0.56
C ALA A 97 15.42 1.62 -0.33
N LEU A 98 14.59 2.43 0.34
CA LEU A 98 14.99 3.80 0.69
C LEU A 98 16.24 3.79 1.58
N GLY A 99 17.29 4.45 1.12
CA GLY A 99 18.58 4.54 1.82
C GLY A 99 19.51 3.36 1.61
N HIS A 100 19.01 2.21 1.15
CA HIS A 100 19.87 1.07 0.79
C HIS A 100 20.77 1.42 -0.42
N PRO A 101 22.07 1.06 -0.43
CA PRO A 101 22.76 0.17 0.52
C PRO A 101 23.38 0.82 1.76
N ASP A 102 23.29 2.14 1.91
CA ASP A 102 23.98 2.85 2.99
C ASP A 102 23.27 2.68 4.35
N ASP A 103 21.96 2.95 4.38
CA ASP A 103 21.13 2.80 5.58
C ASP A 103 19.68 2.45 5.21
N PRO A 104 19.26 1.20 5.40
CA PRO A 104 20.01 0.07 5.97
C PRO A 104 20.96 -0.60 4.97
N GLU A 105 22.07 -1.13 5.45
CA GLU A 105 22.99 -1.96 4.63
C GLU A 105 22.30 -3.22 4.12
N LYS A 106 21.43 -3.83 4.93
CA LYS A 106 20.65 -5.01 4.57
C LYS A 106 19.17 -4.77 4.78
N LEU A 107 18.39 -5.03 3.77
CA LEU A 107 16.92 -4.96 3.87
C LEU A 107 16.37 -6.12 4.69
N THR A 108 15.29 -5.86 5.43
CA THR A 108 14.58 -6.89 6.19
C THR A 108 13.78 -7.76 5.23
N ILE A 109 14.03 -9.06 5.25
CA ILE A 109 13.31 -10.03 4.42
C ILE A 109 12.09 -10.54 5.18
N ASN A 110 10.91 -10.40 4.62
CA ASN A 110 9.72 -11.03 5.16
C ASN A 110 9.67 -12.50 4.73
N ARG A 111 10.02 -13.41 5.64
CA ARG A 111 9.96 -14.86 5.44
C ARG A 111 8.68 -15.52 5.95
N SER A 112 7.72 -14.71 6.39
CA SER A 112 6.48 -15.26 6.94
C SER A 112 5.71 -16.05 5.89
N ARG A 113 5.17 -17.19 6.31
CA ARG A 113 4.25 -18.02 5.52
C ARG A 113 3.07 -17.18 4.98
N ALA A 114 2.58 -16.22 5.78
CA ALA A 114 1.50 -15.33 5.41
C ALA A 114 1.80 -14.50 4.15
N LEU A 115 3.07 -14.15 3.89
CA LEU A 115 3.46 -13.43 2.67
C LEU A 115 3.15 -14.25 1.42
N CYS A 116 3.58 -15.51 1.41
CA CYS A 116 3.37 -16.44 0.28
C CYS A 116 1.89 -16.75 0.08
N LEU A 117 1.17 -16.98 1.16
CA LEU A 117 -0.24 -17.31 1.15
C LEU A 117 -1.15 -16.17 0.66
N ARG A 118 -0.68 -14.93 0.60
CA ARG A 118 -1.43 -13.84 -0.07
C ARG A 118 -1.81 -14.21 -1.51
N CYS A 119 -0.96 -14.98 -2.18
CA CYS A 119 -1.17 -15.41 -3.56
C CYS A 119 -1.44 -16.91 -3.66
N HIS A 120 -0.79 -17.73 -2.83
CA HIS A 120 -0.79 -19.18 -2.94
C HIS A 120 -1.79 -19.91 -2.02
N ALA A 121 -2.58 -19.21 -1.21
CA ALA A 121 -3.68 -19.86 -0.49
C ALA A 121 -4.79 -20.27 -1.46
N ASP A 122 -5.28 -21.50 -1.34
CA ASP A 122 -6.50 -21.93 -2.01
C ASP A 122 -7.69 -21.15 -1.44
N LEU A 123 -8.45 -20.52 -2.33
CA LEU A 123 -9.62 -19.72 -1.95
C LEU A 123 -10.93 -20.50 -2.01
N GLY A 124 -10.90 -21.76 -2.46
CA GLY A 124 -12.04 -22.66 -2.47
C GLY A 124 -13.17 -22.27 -3.44
N TYR A 125 -12.96 -21.32 -4.37
CA TYR A 125 -13.95 -20.97 -5.39
C TYR A 125 -13.32 -20.84 -6.78
N SER A 126 -14.03 -21.32 -7.80
CA SER A 126 -13.51 -21.52 -9.16
C SER A 126 -13.27 -20.22 -9.95
N ASN A 127 -14.01 -19.15 -9.65
CA ASN A 127 -13.95 -17.89 -10.39
C ASN A 127 -13.01 -16.86 -9.77
N ASN A 128 -11.99 -17.30 -9.04
CA ASN A 128 -11.07 -16.37 -8.43
C ASN A 128 -10.05 -15.84 -9.46
N PRO A 129 -9.62 -14.55 -9.35
CA PRO A 129 -8.65 -13.95 -10.27
C PRO A 129 -7.27 -14.63 -10.22
N ARG A 130 -7.02 -15.45 -9.20
CA ARG A 130 -5.77 -16.17 -8.95
C ARG A 130 -5.83 -17.63 -9.41
N ALA A 131 -6.85 -18.03 -10.18
CA ALA A 131 -7.03 -19.42 -10.64
C ALA A 131 -5.81 -19.99 -11.41
N ASN A 132 -5.00 -19.11 -12.02
CA ASN A 132 -3.75 -19.48 -12.71
C ASN A 132 -2.52 -19.57 -11.78
N ILE A 133 -2.64 -19.22 -10.52
CA ILE A 133 -1.57 -19.34 -9.53
C ILE A 133 -1.74 -20.70 -8.86
N LYS A 134 -0.66 -21.49 -8.79
CA LYS A 134 -0.69 -22.77 -8.04
C LYS A 134 -1.02 -22.47 -6.58
N ALA A 135 -2.16 -22.95 -6.12
CA ALA A 135 -2.64 -22.75 -4.76
C ALA A 135 -2.42 -24.01 -3.92
N ILE A 136 -2.30 -23.82 -2.63
CA ILE A 136 -2.17 -24.89 -1.63
C ILE A 136 -3.21 -24.71 -0.53
N ASN A 137 -3.60 -25.81 0.09
CA ASN A 137 -4.29 -25.78 1.37
C ASN A 137 -3.25 -25.52 2.47
N PRO A 138 -3.29 -24.36 3.17
CA PRO A 138 -2.27 -24.03 4.16
C PRO A 138 -2.25 -24.95 5.39
N ASP A 139 -3.35 -25.63 5.67
CA ASP A 139 -3.48 -26.51 6.83
C ASP A 139 -2.95 -27.95 6.53
N GLU A 140 -2.79 -28.29 5.25
CA GLU A 140 -2.34 -29.61 4.81
C GLU A 140 -0.90 -29.60 4.28
N HIS A 141 -0.47 -28.47 3.69
CA HIS A 141 0.87 -28.35 3.10
C HIS A 141 1.87 -27.83 4.13
N ASN A 142 2.57 -28.73 4.80
CA ASN A 142 3.63 -28.46 5.79
C ASN A 142 3.26 -27.31 6.75
N PRO A 143 2.20 -27.48 7.56
CA PRO A 143 1.73 -26.42 8.43
C PRO A 143 2.79 -26.06 9.48
N GLY A 144 3.05 -24.76 9.61
CA GLY A 144 4.03 -24.22 10.56
C GLY A 144 5.41 -23.91 9.97
N ASP A 145 5.81 -24.60 8.91
CA ASP A 145 7.12 -24.39 8.28
C ASP A 145 7.15 -23.15 7.38
N ALA A 146 8.31 -22.50 7.28
CA ALA A 146 8.48 -21.39 6.37
C ALA A 146 8.62 -21.92 4.93
N CYS A 147 7.88 -21.33 4.01
CA CYS A 147 7.89 -21.76 2.61
C CYS A 147 9.30 -21.70 1.98
N ALA A 148 10.09 -20.70 2.38
CA ALA A 148 11.45 -20.50 1.88
C ALA A 148 12.48 -21.51 2.43
N ASP A 149 12.09 -22.39 3.32
CA ASP A 149 12.99 -23.47 3.81
C ASP A 149 13.03 -24.64 2.81
N CYS A 150 11.99 -24.78 1.97
CA CYS A 150 11.90 -25.81 0.94
C CYS A 150 11.87 -25.21 -0.48
N HIS A 151 11.34 -23.98 -0.66
CA HIS A 151 11.20 -23.36 -1.98
C HIS A 151 12.13 -22.18 -2.13
N ASN A 152 12.85 -22.10 -3.27
CA ASN A 152 13.61 -20.91 -3.61
C ASN A 152 12.65 -19.79 -4.04
N PRO A 153 12.55 -18.65 -3.31
CA PRO A 153 11.60 -17.59 -3.67
C PRO A 153 11.93 -16.87 -4.98
N HIS A 154 13.19 -16.87 -5.42
CA HIS A 154 13.61 -16.23 -6.66
C HIS A 154 13.29 -17.10 -7.88
N ASP A 155 13.44 -18.40 -7.75
CA ASP A 155 13.01 -19.37 -8.75
C ASP A 155 12.27 -20.55 -8.09
N PRO A 156 10.95 -20.40 -7.86
CA PRO A 156 10.15 -21.42 -7.18
C PRO A 156 9.78 -22.59 -8.11
N ASN A 157 10.71 -23.05 -8.94
CA ASN A 157 10.50 -24.19 -9.81
C ASN A 157 10.40 -25.48 -8.96
N LEU A 158 9.35 -26.27 -9.18
CA LEU A 158 9.13 -27.52 -8.45
C LEU A 158 9.75 -28.73 -9.16
N GLU A 159 10.31 -28.54 -10.34
CA GLU A 159 10.91 -29.65 -11.12
C GLU A 159 12.27 -30.06 -10.59
N ASP A 160 12.90 -29.22 -9.75
CA ASP A 160 14.22 -29.44 -9.17
C ASP A 160 14.17 -29.99 -7.72
N MET A 161 12.98 -30.39 -7.22
CA MET A 161 12.79 -30.92 -5.86
C MET A 161 12.62 -32.44 -5.83
#